data_18446a5159d99a040bbe6f2e0ff713af
#
_entry.id   18446a5159d99a040bbe6f2e0ff713af
#
_cell.length_a   1.000
_cell.length_b   1.000
_cell.length_c   1.000
_cell.angle_alpha   90.00
_cell.angle_beta   90.00
_cell.angle_gamma   90.00
#
_symmetry.space_group_name_H-M   'P 1'
#
loop_
_entity.id
_entity.type
_entity.pdbx_description
1 polymer ?
#
loop_
_entity_poly.entity_id
_entity_poly.type
_entity_poly.pdbx_seq_one_letter_code
_entity_poly.pdbx_strand_id
1 'polypeptide(L)'
;ETGVKVVETAGNNPAKWLPQLQDAGVKVIHKCTSVRHSLKAQDIGCDAVSVDGFECGGHPGEDDIPNFILLPRAADELEIPFVASGGMADARSLVASLAMGAEGMNMGTRFIATKEAPVHENVKQAILAASELDTRLVMRPLRNTERVLTNEAVERLLEKEKAMGADLK
;
A
#
# COMPACT_ATOMS: atom_id res chain seq x y z
N GLU A 1 -11.29 3.37 -25.90
CA GLU A 1 -11.13 4.55 -25.04
C GLU A 1 -12.07 4.42 -23.86
N THR A 2 -11.53 4.18 -22.67
CA THR A 2 -12.30 3.73 -21.48
C THR A 2 -12.97 4.86 -20.73
N GLY A 3 -12.64 6.14 -21.02
CA GLY A 3 -13.14 7.31 -20.29
C GLY A 3 -12.64 7.43 -18.84
N VAL A 4 -11.63 6.66 -18.45
CA VAL A 4 -11.00 6.73 -17.13
C VAL A 4 -10.37 8.11 -16.94
N LYS A 5 -10.65 8.76 -15.80
CA LYS A 5 -10.17 10.11 -15.46
C LYS A 5 -9.01 10.13 -14.46
N VAL A 6 -8.88 9.07 -13.67
CA VAL A 6 -7.85 8.93 -12.65
C VAL A 6 -7.27 7.52 -12.71
N VAL A 7 -5.95 7.41 -12.62
CA VAL A 7 -5.26 6.12 -12.49
C VAL A 7 -4.36 6.14 -11.25
N GLU A 8 -4.26 5.00 -10.59
CA GLU A 8 -3.24 4.76 -9.58
C GLU A 8 -2.11 3.93 -10.19
N THR A 9 -0.87 4.35 -9.95
CA THR A 9 0.33 3.60 -10.33
C THR A 9 1.07 3.15 -9.06
N ALA A 10 1.74 2.00 -9.11
CA ALA A 10 2.46 1.43 -7.98
C ALA A 10 3.78 0.78 -8.43
N GLY A 11 4.68 0.56 -7.48
CA GLY A 11 5.97 -0.10 -7.68
C GLY A 11 7.01 0.84 -8.28
N ASN A 12 7.35 0.67 -9.55
CA ASN A 12 8.41 1.46 -10.18
C ASN A 12 7.98 2.89 -10.53
N ASN A 13 8.97 3.78 -10.66
CA ASN A 13 8.78 5.19 -11.04
C ASN A 13 7.92 5.32 -12.31
N PRO A 14 6.77 6.03 -12.27
CA PRO A 14 5.84 6.16 -13.37
C PRO A 14 6.25 7.20 -14.44
N ALA A 15 7.38 7.89 -14.30
CA ALA A 15 7.78 9.02 -15.13
C ALA A 15 7.61 8.79 -16.65
N LYS A 16 7.87 7.59 -17.13
CA LYS A 16 7.75 7.27 -18.57
C LYS A 16 6.31 7.27 -19.08
N TRP A 17 5.31 7.10 -18.19
CA TRP A 17 3.91 7.04 -18.54
C TRP A 17 3.17 8.37 -18.32
N LEU A 18 3.73 9.24 -17.48
CA LEU A 18 3.10 10.52 -17.11
C LEU A 18 2.74 11.40 -18.32
N PRO A 19 3.62 11.65 -19.29
CA PRO A 19 3.27 12.50 -20.41
C PRO A 19 2.05 12.01 -21.18
N GLN A 20 2.01 10.72 -21.50
CA GLN A 20 0.90 10.11 -22.22
C GLN A 20 -0.42 10.18 -21.45
N LEU A 21 -0.39 9.97 -20.14
CA LEU A 21 -1.58 10.03 -19.28
C LEU A 21 -2.08 11.48 -19.15
N GLN A 22 -1.19 12.41 -18.92
CA GLN A 22 -1.50 13.84 -18.77
C GLN A 22 -2.02 14.46 -20.06
N ASP A 23 -1.44 14.12 -21.22
CA ASP A 23 -1.92 14.55 -22.54
C ASP A 23 -3.35 14.03 -22.81
N ALA A 24 -3.70 12.87 -22.25
CA ALA A 24 -5.06 12.32 -22.31
C ALA A 24 -6.02 12.91 -21.24
N GLY A 25 -5.54 13.88 -20.43
CA GLY A 25 -6.32 14.48 -19.34
C GLY A 25 -6.57 13.57 -18.14
N VAL A 26 -5.75 12.53 -17.96
CA VAL A 26 -5.86 11.56 -16.87
C VAL A 26 -5.00 12.02 -15.70
N LYS A 27 -5.60 12.07 -14.50
CA LYS A 27 -4.89 12.35 -13.25
C LYS A 27 -4.18 11.12 -12.75
N VAL A 28 -2.96 11.30 -12.21
CA VAL A 28 -2.11 10.21 -11.75
C VAL A 28 -1.87 10.30 -10.26
N ILE A 29 -2.30 9.26 -9.53
CA ILE A 29 -1.95 9.03 -8.13
C ILE A 29 -0.81 7.99 -8.13
N HIS A 30 0.29 8.25 -7.43
CA HIS A 30 1.36 7.25 -7.30
C HIS A 30 1.46 6.72 -5.87
N LYS A 31 1.52 5.39 -5.74
CA LYS A 31 1.64 4.70 -4.45
C LYS A 31 3.09 4.70 -3.98
N CYS A 32 3.32 5.19 -2.76
CA CYS A 32 4.63 5.35 -2.15
C CYS A 32 4.64 4.82 -0.70
N THR A 33 5.75 4.22 -0.29
CA THR A 33 5.94 3.67 1.06
C THR A 33 6.88 4.51 1.92
N SER A 34 7.33 5.66 1.43
CA SER A 34 8.18 6.60 2.17
C SER A 34 7.98 8.04 1.71
N VAL A 35 8.27 9.01 2.58
CA VAL A 35 8.22 10.45 2.24
C VAL A 35 9.15 10.76 1.08
N ARG A 36 10.37 10.19 1.06
CA ARG A 36 11.32 10.38 -0.04
C ARG A 36 10.75 9.97 -1.40
N HIS A 37 10.03 8.85 -1.47
CA HIS A 37 9.40 8.40 -2.71
C HIS A 37 8.20 9.27 -3.07
N SER A 38 7.44 9.75 -2.08
CA SER A 38 6.32 10.67 -2.26
C SER A 38 6.77 12.01 -2.84
N LEU A 39 7.85 12.60 -2.30
CA LEU A 39 8.48 13.81 -2.85
C LEU A 39 8.97 13.57 -4.28
N LYS A 40 9.58 12.42 -4.55
CA LYS A 40 10.01 12.09 -5.93
C LYS A 40 8.82 11.97 -6.88
N ALA A 41 7.69 11.42 -6.44
CA ALA A 41 6.47 11.36 -7.23
C ALA A 41 5.91 12.76 -7.53
N GLN A 42 5.92 13.65 -6.55
CA GLN A 42 5.60 15.07 -6.72
C GLN A 42 6.52 15.74 -7.74
N ASP A 43 7.83 15.62 -7.60
CA ASP A 43 8.84 16.23 -8.48
C ASP A 43 8.69 15.83 -9.94
N ILE A 44 8.30 14.60 -10.21
CA ILE A 44 8.09 14.11 -11.58
C ILE A 44 6.72 14.45 -12.16
N GLY A 45 5.84 15.10 -11.36
CA GLY A 45 4.57 15.65 -11.82
C GLY A 45 3.36 14.73 -11.61
N CYS A 46 3.37 13.81 -10.64
CA CYS A 46 2.15 13.13 -10.21
C CYS A 46 1.17 14.15 -9.61
N ASP A 47 -0.14 13.94 -9.82
CA ASP A 47 -1.19 14.83 -9.30
C ASP A 47 -1.47 14.61 -7.82
N ALA A 48 -1.24 13.42 -7.31
CA ALA A 48 -1.38 13.05 -5.91
C ALA A 48 -0.54 11.81 -5.58
N VAL A 49 -0.40 11.49 -4.31
CA VAL A 49 0.24 10.26 -3.84
C VAL A 49 -0.67 9.46 -2.91
N SER A 50 -0.54 8.14 -2.95
CA SER A 50 -1.10 7.22 -1.96
C SER A 50 0.05 6.79 -1.05
N VAL A 51 -0.01 7.19 0.22
CA VAL A 51 1.07 6.97 1.19
C VAL A 51 0.75 5.71 1.99
N ASP A 52 1.52 4.64 1.74
CA ASP A 52 1.34 3.33 2.35
C ASP A 52 2.24 3.16 3.57
N GLY A 53 1.64 3.05 4.75
CA GLY A 53 2.36 2.69 5.96
C GLY A 53 2.68 1.20 6.06
N PHE A 54 3.50 0.84 7.03
CA PHE A 54 3.93 -0.53 7.32
C PHE A 54 2.78 -1.51 7.54
N GLU A 55 1.61 -1.01 7.92
CA GLU A 55 0.40 -1.82 8.19
C GLU A 55 -0.27 -2.34 6.90
N CYS A 56 0.17 -1.90 5.72
CA CYS A 56 -0.49 -2.29 4.47
C CYS A 56 -0.36 -3.80 4.17
N GLY A 57 -1.36 -4.35 3.53
CA GLY A 57 -1.29 -5.65 2.87
C GLY A 57 -0.53 -5.53 1.55
N GLY A 58 0.20 -6.57 1.16
CA GLY A 58 1.10 -6.51 0.02
C GLY A 58 2.47 -5.95 0.40
N HIS A 59 3.02 -5.02 -0.39
CA HIS A 59 4.39 -4.51 -0.24
C HIS A 59 4.46 -3.22 0.59
N PRO A 60 4.79 -3.27 1.90
CA PRO A 60 4.90 -2.08 2.76
C PRO A 60 6.21 -1.29 2.56
N GLY A 61 7.08 -1.73 1.67
CA GLY A 61 8.46 -1.24 1.60
C GLY A 61 9.37 -1.93 2.63
N GLU A 62 10.61 -1.43 2.74
CA GLU A 62 11.63 -2.05 3.59
C GLU A 62 11.99 -1.21 4.84
N ASP A 63 11.37 -0.04 5.00
CA ASP A 63 11.70 0.92 6.06
C ASP A 63 10.85 0.73 7.33
N ASP A 64 9.82 -0.11 7.29
CA ASP A 64 8.93 -0.48 8.42
C ASP A 64 8.28 0.72 9.14
N ILE A 65 7.97 1.80 8.42
CA ILE A 65 7.45 3.02 9.02
C ILE A 65 5.91 2.95 9.12
N PRO A 66 5.33 2.98 10.34
CA PRO A 66 3.88 2.97 10.51
C PRO A 66 3.25 4.33 10.16
N ASN A 67 1.96 4.31 9.83
CA ASN A 67 1.21 5.49 9.41
C ASN A 67 1.21 6.64 10.43
N PHE A 68 1.25 6.36 11.71
CA PHE A 68 1.31 7.40 12.75
C PHE A 68 2.58 8.26 12.70
N ILE A 69 3.63 7.78 12.04
CA ILE A 69 4.87 8.52 11.80
C ILE A 69 4.89 9.03 10.35
N LEU A 70 4.50 8.19 9.42
CA LEU A 70 4.64 8.45 7.98
C LEU A 70 3.72 9.56 7.50
N LEU A 71 2.43 9.55 7.89
CA LEU A 71 1.44 10.50 7.39
C LEU A 71 1.69 11.94 7.87
N PRO A 72 1.96 12.23 9.16
CA PRO A 72 2.31 13.58 9.59
C PRO A 72 3.56 14.11 8.88
N ARG A 73 4.56 13.25 8.68
CA ARG A 73 5.77 13.63 7.93
C ARG A 73 5.46 13.93 6.45
N ALA A 74 4.56 13.16 5.83
CA ALA A 74 4.11 13.44 4.47
C ALA A 74 3.35 14.78 4.39
N ALA A 75 2.50 15.06 5.37
CA ALA A 75 1.76 16.32 5.45
C ALA A 75 2.66 17.55 5.62
N ASP A 76 3.77 17.41 6.34
CA ASP A 76 4.73 18.50 6.54
C ASP A 76 5.56 18.82 5.28
N GLU A 77 5.72 17.88 4.36
CA GLU A 77 6.68 17.98 3.27
C GLU A 77 6.05 17.99 1.87
N LEU A 78 4.84 17.45 1.69
CA LEU A 78 4.18 17.39 0.38
C LEU A 78 3.39 18.66 0.11
N GLU A 79 3.47 19.14 -1.14
CA GLU A 79 2.67 20.25 -1.66
C GLU A 79 1.47 19.76 -2.49
N ILE A 80 1.46 18.48 -2.89
CA ILE A 80 0.35 17.85 -3.61
C ILE A 80 -0.53 17.03 -2.64
N PRO A 81 -1.81 16.83 -2.98
CA PRO A 81 -2.71 16.02 -2.16
C PRO A 81 -2.18 14.60 -1.93
N PHE A 82 -2.48 14.03 -0.75
CA PHE A 82 -2.21 12.62 -0.53
C PHE A 82 -3.35 11.92 0.19
N VAL A 83 -3.46 10.61 -0.04
CA VAL A 83 -4.38 9.73 0.67
C VAL A 83 -3.59 8.75 1.54
N ALA A 84 -4.12 8.47 2.73
CA ALA A 84 -3.56 7.49 3.65
C ALA A 84 -3.88 6.07 3.16
N SER A 85 -2.92 5.17 3.19
CA SER A 85 -3.07 3.78 2.82
C SER A 85 -2.34 2.86 3.79
N GLY A 86 -2.79 1.60 3.90
CA GLY A 86 -2.25 0.65 4.87
C GLY A 86 -2.95 0.71 6.23
N GLY A 87 -3.58 -0.40 6.63
CA GLY A 87 -4.32 -0.51 7.88
C GLY A 87 -5.66 0.24 7.92
N MET A 88 -6.05 0.91 6.83
CA MET A 88 -7.30 1.66 6.74
C MET A 88 -8.49 0.74 6.50
N ALA A 89 -9.55 0.84 7.33
CA ALA A 89 -10.63 -0.12 7.28
C ALA A 89 -12.04 0.45 7.48
N ASP A 90 -12.21 1.53 8.22
CA ASP A 90 -13.52 2.10 8.56
C ASP A 90 -13.49 3.61 8.83
N ALA A 91 -14.61 4.17 9.29
CA ALA A 91 -14.72 5.60 9.56
C ALA A 91 -13.71 6.14 10.59
N ARG A 92 -13.26 5.31 11.54
CA ARG A 92 -12.22 5.70 12.51
C ARG A 92 -10.90 5.94 11.82
N SER A 93 -10.54 5.07 10.88
CA SER A 93 -9.34 5.24 10.05
C SER A 93 -9.43 6.51 9.19
N LEU A 94 -10.63 6.81 8.64
CA LEU A 94 -10.82 8.04 7.86
C LEU A 94 -10.61 9.28 8.71
N VAL A 95 -11.23 9.35 9.89
CA VAL A 95 -11.06 10.50 10.81
C VAL A 95 -9.61 10.66 11.23
N ALA A 96 -8.93 9.55 11.55
CA ALA A 96 -7.52 9.58 11.90
C ALA A 96 -6.64 10.06 10.73
N SER A 97 -6.91 9.59 9.51
CA SER A 97 -6.17 10.00 8.30
C SER A 97 -6.30 11.49 8.03
N LEU A 98 -7.52 12.03 8.13
CA LEU A 98 -7.79 13.48 7.97
C LEU A 98 -7.08 14.29 9.07
N ALA A 99 -7.10 13.82 10.32
CA ALA A 99 -6.41 14.48 11.43
C ALA A 99 -4.88 14.48 11.28
N MET A 100 -4.33 13.50 10.55
CA MET A 100 -2.90 13.40 10.22
C MET A 100 -2.50 14.13 8.92
N GLY A 101 -3.43 14.87 8.32
CA GLY A 101 -3.17 15.73 7.16
C GLY A 101 -3.44 15.09 5.79
N ALA A 102 -3.92 13.84 5.72
CA ALA A 102 -4.35 13.25 4.46
C ALA A 102 -5.72 13.80 4.02
N GLU A 103 -6.00 13.82 2.71
CA GLU A 103 -7.30 14.26 2.19
C GLU A 103 -8.32 13.12 2.05
N GLY A 104 -7.93 11.90 2.39
CA GLY A 104 -8.77 10.72 2.32
C GLY A 104 -7.99 9.46 2.66
N MET A 105 -8.61 8.31 2.41
CA MET A 105 -7.92 7.03 2.60
C MET A 105 -8.17 6.05 1.46
N ASN A 106 -7.21 5.14 1.27
CA ASN A 106 -7.27 4.01 0.37
C ASN A 106 -7.46 2.72 1.17
N MET A 107 -8.38 1.86 0.75
CA MET A 107 -8.69 0.59 1.41
C MET A 107 -8.60 -0.56 0.40
N GLY A 108 -7.80 -1.59 0.72
CA GLY A 108 -7.74 -2.83 -0.07
C GLY A 108 -8.57 -3.95 0.55
N THR A 109 -8.10 -4.50 1.66
CA THR A 109 -8.67 -5.71 2.31
C THR A 109 -10.15 -5.55 2.66
N ARG A 110 -10.59 -4.36 3.10
CA ARG A 110 -12.00 -4.09 3.38
C ARG A 110 -12.87 -4.31 2.13
N PHE A 111 -12.44 -3.84 0.97
CA PHE A 111 -13.18 -4.03 -0.29
C PHE A 111 -13.07 -5.46 -0.83
N ILE A 112 -11.95 -6.16 -0.64
CA ILE A 112 -11.81 -7.59 -0.99
C ILE A 112 -12.85 -8.43 -0.26
N ALA A 113 -13.19 -8.09 1.00
CA ALA A 113 -14.18 -8.80 1.80
C ALA A 113 -15.65 -8.48 1.46
N THR A 114 -15.91 -7.58 0.51
CA THR A 114 -17.30 -7.23 0.10
C THR A 114 -17.92 -8.31 -0.77
N LYS A 115 -19.26 -8.31 -0.85
CA LYS A 115 -20.01 -9.23 -1.71
C LYS A 115 -19.70 -9.01 -3.18
N GLU A 116 -19.46 -7.76 -3.56
CA GLU A 116 -19.20 -7.32 -4.94
C GLU A 116 -17.81 -7.68 -5.46
N ALA A 117 -16.83 -7.93 -4.56
CA ALA A 117 -15.49 -8.27 -4.98
C ALA A 117 -15.48 -9.62 -5.73
N PRO A 118 -14.89 -9.69 -6.94
CA PRO A 118 -14.88 -10.91 -7.75
C PRO A 118 -13.79 -11.89 -7.29
N VAL A 119 -13.70 -12.16 -5.99
CA VAL A 119 -12.78 -13.12 -5.39
C VAL A 119 -13.54 -14.31 -4.82
N HIS A 120 -12.86 -15.45 -4.72
CA HIS A 120 -13.46 -16.67 -4.21
C HIS A 120 -13.94 -16.50 -2.76
N GLU A 121 -15.10 -17.08 -2.44
CA GLU A 121 -15.74 -16.93 -1.13
C GLU A 121 -14.85 -17.37 0.03
N ASN A 122 -14.05 -18.43 -0.13
CA ASN A 122 -13.11 -18.86 0.91
C ASN A 122 -12.08 -17.79 1.28
N VAL A 123 -11.68 -16.91 0.34
CA VAL A 123 -10.77 -15.79 0.62
C VAL A 123 -11.49 -14.77 1.51
N LYS A 124 -12.75 -14.45 1.19
CA LYS A 124 -13.56 -13.53 1.99
C LYS A 124 -13.76 -14.07 3.40
N GLN A 125 -14.11 -15.34 3.53
CA GLN A 125 -14.29 -15.99 4.83
C GLN A 125 -13.00 -16.04 5.64
N ALA A 126 -11.86 -16.30 5.01
CA ALA A 126 -10.56 -16.23 5.68
C ALA A 126 -10.25 -14.82 6.22
N ILE A 127 -10.54 -13.77 5.44
CA ILE A 127 -10.39 -12.38 5.89
C ILE A 127 -11.33 -12.06 7.06
N LEU A 128 -12.59 -12.50 7.00
CA LEU A 128 -13.58 -12.23 8.04
C LEU A 128 -13.27 -12.97 9.36
N ALA A 129 -12.65 -14.15 9.28
CA ALA A 129 -12.26 -14.94 10.44
C ALA A 129 -10.93 -14.50 11.06
N ALA A 130 -10.13 -13.71 10.33
CA ALA A 130 -8.79 -13.29 10.76
C ALA A 130 -8.85 -12.21 11.84
N SER A 131 -7.88 -12.24 12.74
CA SER A 131 -7.55 -11.20 13.71
C SER A 131 -6.35 -10.37 13.26
N GLU A 132 -5.97 -9.40 14.05
CA GLU A 132 -4.76 -8.58 13.85
C GLU A 132 -3.45 -9.41 13.94
N LEU A 133 -3.50 -10.60 14.48
CA LEU A 133 -2.36 -11.51 14.61
C LEU A 133 -2.18 -12.44 13.41
N ASP A 134 -3.12 -12.48 12.48
CA ASP A 134 -3.15 -13.44 11.39
C ASP A 134 -2.50 -12.95 10.09
N THR A 135 -1.49 -12.07 10.22
CA THR A 135 -0.64 -11.69 9.09
C THR A 135 0.83 -12.03 9.35
N ARG A 136 1.57 -12.25 8.28
CA ARG A 136 3.03 -12.47 8.30
C ARG A 136 3.69 -11.58 7.25
N LEU A 137 4.93 -11.19 7.54
CA LEU A 137 5.83 -10.59 6.56
C LEU A 137 6.68 -11.70 5.96
N VAL A 138 6.67 -11.79 4.64
CA VAL A 138 7.44 -12.77 3.86
C VAL A 138 8.37 -12.06 2.89
N MET A 139 9.30 -12.78 2.30
CA MET A 139 10.25 -12.33 1.27
C MET A 139 11.22 -11.21 1.72
N ARG A 140 11.36 -11.00 3.03
CA ARG A 140 12.32 -10.04 3.59
C ARG A 140 13.79 -10.31 3.19
N PRO A 141 14.29 -11.55 3.18
CA PRO A 141 15.66 -11.82 2.75
C PRO A 141 15.95 -11.40 1.30
N LEU A 142 14.90 -11.31 0.48
CA LEU A 142 14.97 -10.89 -0.92
C LEU A 142 14.77 -9.37 -1.09
N ARG A 143 14.58 -8.61 -0.02
CA ARG A 143 14.23 -7.19 -0.04
C ARG A 143 13.01 -6.89 -0.93
N ASN A 144 12.03 -7.77 -0.84
CA ASN A 144 10.74 -7.69 -1.51
C ASN A 144 9.62 -8.03 -0.51
N THR A 145 9.67 -7.39 0.64
CA THR A 145 8.80 -7.67 1.77
C THR A 145 7.33 -7.57 1.40
N GLU A 146 6.56 -8.60 1.71
CA GLU A 146 5.11 -8.62 1.57
C GLU A 146 4.44 -8.95 2.91
N ARG A 147 3.33 -8.25 3.21
CA ARG A 147 2.41 -8.65 4.28
C ARG A 147 1.28 -9.47 3.69
N VAL A 148 1.14 -10.68 4.16
CA VAL A 148 0.14 -11.64 3.68
C VAL A 148 -0.68 -12.23 4.82
N LEU A 149 -1.90 -12.67 4.52
CA LEU A 149 -2.72 -13.43 5.46
C LEU A 149 -2.07 -14.80 5.71
N THR A 150 -2.00 -15.20 6.97
CA THR A 150 -1.40 -16.46 7.40
C THR A 150 -2.18 -17.66 6.87
N ASN A 151 -1.45 -18.61 6.30
CA ASN A 151 -1.95 -19.92 5.90
C ASN A 151 -0.80 -20.93 5.87
N GLU A 152 -1.11 -22.18 5.62
CA GLU A 152 -0.10 -23.26 5.59
C GLU A 152 1.03 -23.04 4.57
N ALA A 153 0.72 -22.45 3.42
CA ALA A 153 1.73 -22.15 2.40
C ALA A 153 2.69 -21.03 2.86
N VAL A 154 2.17 -20.03 3.56
CA VAL A 154 2.94 -18.92 4.14
C VAL A 154 3.87 -19.44 5.24
N GLU A 155 3.41 -20.31 6.12
CA GLU A 155 4.25 -20.89 7.18
C GLU A 155 5.38 -21.75 6.57
N ARG A 156 5.10 -22.55 5.55
CA ARG A 156 6.14 -23.29 4.81
C ARG A 156 7.15 -22.37 4.12
N LEU A 157 6.72 -21.23 3.60
CA LEU A 157 7.61 -20.23 3.01
C LEU A 157 8.55 -19.67 4.07
N LEU A 158 8.02 -19.28 5.22
CA LEU A 158 8.81 -18.73 6.33
C LEU A 158 9.85 -19.74 6.87
N GLU A 159 9.52 -21.04 6.91
CA GLU A 159 10.48 -22.08 7.27
C GLU A 159 11.65 -22.12 6.27
N LYS A 160 11.36 -22.03 4.97
CA LYS A 160 12.40 -21.98 3.93
C LYS A 160 13.26 -20.71 4.04
N GLU A 161 12.66 -19.56 4.27
CA GLU A 161 13.40 -18.30 4.47
C GLU A 161 14.34 -18.35 5.67
N LYS A 162 13.91 -18.99 6.78
CA LYS A 162 14.76 -19.21 7.95
C LYS A 162 15.96 -20.10 7.61
N ALA A 163 15.74 -21.17 6.85
CA ALA A 163 16.82 -22.06 6.40
C ALA A 163 17.81 -21.32 5.50
N MET A 164 17.35 -20.54 4.54
CA MET A 164 18.19 -19.70 3.68
C MET A 164 19.02 -18.68 4.48
N GLY A 165 18.42 -18.04 5.49
CA GLY A 165 19.12 -17.08 6.35
C GLY A 165 20.18 -17.71 7.25
N ALA A 166 20.10 -19.02 7.53
CA ALA A 166 21.11 -19.75 8.26
C ALA A 166 22.34 -20.08 7.38
N ASP A 167 22.13 -20.25 6.08
CA ASP A 167 23.20 -20.55 5.11
C ASP A 167 24.00 -19.30 4.67
N LEU A 168 23.48 -18.09 4.98
CA LEU A 168 24.11 -16.80 4.64
C LEU A 168 24.95 -16.22 5.79
N LYS A 169 25.05 -16.90 6.92
CA LYS A 169 25.90 -16.55 8.08
C LYS A 169 27.14 -17.44 8.13
#